data_b8805e698a7267d11678296bb1d8152f
#
_entry.id   b8805e698a7267d11678296bb1d8152f
#
_cell.length_a   1.000
_cell.length_b   1.000
_cell.length_c   1.000
_cell.angle_alpha   90.00
_cell.angle_beta   90.00
_cell.angle_gamma   90.00
#
_symmetry.space_group_name_H-M   'P 1'
#
loop_
_entity.id
_entity.type
_entity.pdbx_description
1 polymer ?
#
loop_
_entity_poly.entity_id
_entity_poly.type
_entity_poly.pdbx_seq_one_letter_code
_entity_poly.pdbx_strand_id
1 'polypeptide(L)'
;TPPEISMGLQWLLEDDGKLFLKEMPGSTTDKQVIPHEHFRIVAIGNTQGQGDESGAHAGTNVQNSATLDRFGTAVYVDYLRPDIEEKMIKNKFKDINTKAVKELVKLANLIRTGYKASQFSLTMSPRALFSICRKVDAGCSLKQSFALVYLNKLNDTQRKVADELYTKVYGKNA
;
A
#
# COMPACT_ATOMS: atom_id res chain seq x y z
N THR A 1 -3.71 13.25 -4.92
CA THR A 1 -4.00 14.69 -4.74
C THR A 1 -3.89 15.39 -6.08
N PRO A 2 -4.81 16.25 -6.47
CA PRO A 2 -4.67 17.10 -7.65
C PRO A 2 -3.41 17.97 -7.56
N PRO A 3 -2.66 18.18 -8.67
CA PRO A 3 -1.43 18.95 -8.67
C PRO A 3 -1.61 20.38 -8.14
N GLU A 4 -2.76 20.99 -8.39
CA GLU A 4 -3.09 22.36 -7.97
C GLU A 4 -3.10 22.48 -6.43
N ILE A 5 -3.58 21.47 -5.73
CA ILE A 5 -3.57 21.44 -4.26
C ILE A 5 -2.14 21.28 -3.74
N SER A 6 -1.34 20.40 -4.37
CA SER A 6 0.08 20.22 -4.03
C SER A 6 0.87 21.50 -4.24
N MET A 7 0.60 22.24 -5.33
CA MET A 7 1.20 23.53 -5.60
C MET A 7 0.82 24.59 -4.55
N GLY A 8 -0.41 24.59 -4.07
CA GLY A 8 -0.85 25.48 -2.98
C GLY A 8 -0.09 25.27 -1.67
N LEU A 9 0.47 24.09 -1.46
CA LEU A 9 1.27 23.75 -0.28
C LEU A 9 2.77 24.03 -0.45
N GLN A 10 3.25 24.42 -1.65
CA GLN A 10 4.68 24.65 -1.90
C GLN A 10 5.31 25.67 -0.96
N TRP A 11 4.59 26.76 -0.69
CA TRP A 11 5.06 27.79 0.25
C TRP A 11 5.26 27.27 1.67
N LEU A 12 4.51 26.24 2.06
CA LEU A 12 4.63 25.61 3.38
C LEU A 12 5.86 24.69 3.48
N LEU A 13 6.42 24.30 2.34
CA LEU A 13 7.60 23.42 2.24
C LEU A 13 8.92 24.18 2.16
N GLU A 14 8.89 25.53 2.15
CA GLU A 14 10.09 26.36 2.21
C GLU A 14 10.59 26.51 3.67
N ASP A 15 11.83 26.92 3.87
CA ASP A 15 12.46 27.06 5.20
C ASP A 15 11.67 27.99 6.15
N ASP A 16 11.18 29.12 5.62
CA ASP A 16 10.30 30.06 6.35
C ASP A 16 8.84 29.89 5.92
N GLY A 17 8.44 28.66 5.69
CA GLY A 17 7.20 28.29 5.07
C GLY A 17 5.95 28.77 5.80
N LYS A 18 4.98 29.29 5.05
CA LYS A 18 3.70 29.78 5.56
C LYS A 18 2.58 29.32 4.64
N LEU A 19 1.41 29.06 5.20
CA LEU A 19 0.23 28.73 4.41
C LEU A 19 -0.64 29.99 4.23
N PHE A 20 -0.99 30.30 2.98
CA PHE A 20 -1.92 31.37 2.66
C PHE A 20 -3.31 30.81 2.36
N LEU A 21 -4.28 31.19 3.17
CA LEU A 21 -5.70 30.85 3.01
C LEU A 21 -6.39 31.92 2.15
N LYS A 22 -6.27 31.81 0.82
CA LYS A 22 -6.76 32.81 -0.13
C LYS A 22 -8.25 33.13 0.03
N GLU A 23 -9.06 32.14 0.33
CA GLU A 23 -10.51 32.24 0.48
C GLU A 23 -10.95 32.81 1.84
N MET A 24 -10.03 32.98 2.79
CA MET A 24 -10.36 33.55 4.10
C MET A 24 -10.61 35.02 4.01
N PRO A 25 -11.70 35.58 4.56
CA PRO A 25 -11.90 37.03 4.64
C PRO A 25 -10.89 37.65 5.61
N GLY A 26 -10.55 38.94 5.39
CA GLY A 26 -9.62 39.67 6.26
C GLY A 26 -8.39 40.21 5.56
N SER A 27 -7.48 40.80 6.32
CA SER A 27 -6.21 41.36 5.82
C SER A 27 -5.25 40.22 5.36
N THR A 28 -4.18 40.60 4.67
CA THR A 28 -3.14 39.66 4.23
C THR A 28 -2.53 38.89 5.43
N THR A 29 -2.39 39.58 6.56
CA THR A 29 -1.87 38.98 7.79
C THR A 29 -2.83 37.92 8.38
N ASP A 30 -4.15 38.21 8.36
CA ASP A 30 -5.16 37.29 8.88
C ASP A 30 -5.26 35.99 8.05
N LYS A 31 -4.89 36.07 6.76
CA LYS A 31 -4.88 34.94 5.82
C LYS A 31 -3.63 34.06 5.93
N GLN A 32 -2.67 34.44 6.77
CA GLN A 32 -1.39 33.76 6.90
C GLN A 32 -1.38 32.84 8.11
N VAL A 33 -1.15 31.56 7.88
CA VAL A 33 -0.94 30.58 8.94
C VAL A 33 0.54 30.26 9.02
N ILE A 34 1.12 30.54 10.19
CA ILE A 34 2.53 30.24 10.50
C ILE A 34 2.55 28.88 11.19
N PRO A 35 3.28 27.88 10.65
CA PRO A 35 3.39 26.57 11.29
C PRO A 35 4.17 26.67 12.61
N HIS A 36 3.84 25.79 13.56
CA HIS A 36 4.59 25.65 14.80
C HIS A 36 6.01 25.14 14.50
N GLU A 37 7.00 25.48 15.32
CA GLU A 37 8.41 25.10 15.16
C GLU A 37 8.64 23.56 15.05
N HIS A 38 7.76 22.76 15.66
CA HIS A 38 7.79 21.29 15.57
C HIS A 38 6.89 20.73 14.47
N PHE A 39 6.30 21.58 13.63
CA PHE A 39 5.49 21.12 12.51
C PHE A 39 6.36 20.35 11.49
N ARG A 40 5.84 19.25 10.99
CA ARG A 40 6.49 18.44 9.95
C ARG A 40 5.44 17.92 8.97
N ILE A 41 5.83 17.88 7.71
CA ILE A 41 4.98 17.35 6.63
C ILE A 41 5.56 16.01 6.18
N VAL A 42 4.69 15.01 6.09
CA VAL A 42 5.00 13.71 5.50
C VAL A 42 4.01 13.44 4.38
N ALA A 43 4.52 13.22 3.17
CA ALA A 43 3.72 12.80 2.02
C ALA A 43 3.90 11.29 1.79
N ILE A 44 2.81 10.61 1.46
CA ILE A 44 2.81 9.19 1.11
C ILE A 44 2.18 9.05 -0.27
N GLY A 45 2.87 8.32 -1.16
CA GLY A 45 2.39 8.07 -2.52
C GLY A 45 2.74 6.67 -3.01
N ASN A 46 1.94 6.13 -3.91
CA ASN A 46 2.15 4.81 -4.51
C ASN A 46 2.97 4.87 -5.80
N THR A 47 3.01 6.02 -6.47
CA THR A 47 3.59 6.19 -7.81
C THR A 47 4.80 7.12 -7.82
N GLN A 48 5.35 7.45 -6.66
CA GLN A 48 6.49 8.38 -6.53
C GLN A 48 6.25 9.76 -7.19
N GLY A 49 4.96 10.12 -7.38
CA GLY A 49 4.59 11.36 -8.07
C GLY A 49 4.65 11.31 -9.59
N GLN A 50 4.99 10.17 -10.19
CA GLN A 50 5.13 10.01 -11.65
C GLN A 50 3.80 9.72 -12.37
N GLY A 51 2.69 9.64 -11.64
CA GLY A 51 1.43 9.14 -12.20
C GLY A 51 1.42 7.62 -12.32
N ASP A 52 0.48 7.09 -13.08
CA ASP A 52 0.36 5.64 -13.26
C ASP A 52 0.26 5.26 -14.75
N GLU A 53 1.37 4.85 -15.31
CA GLU A 53 1.43 4.31 -16.67
C GLU A 53 0.92 2.86 -16.76
N SER A 54 0.85 2.16 -15.62
CA SER A 54 0.47 0.74 -15.57
C SER A 54 -1.05 0.51 -15.47
N GLY A 55 -1.82 1.55 -15.16
CA GLY A 55 -3.27 1.46 -14.89
C GLY A 55 -3.62 0.83 -13.52
N ALA A 56 -2.64 0.38 -12.75
CA ALA A 56 -2.87 -0.27 -11.45
C ALA A 56 -3.34 0.73 -10.37
N HIS A 57 -3.04 2.01 -10.56
CA HIS A 57 -3.38 3.12 -9.67
C HIS A 57 -4.13 4.22 -10.43
N ALA A 58 -5.11 3.83 -11.25
CA ALA A 58 -5.93 4.75 -12.04
C ALA A 58 -6.46 5.91 -11.16
N GLY A 59 -6.33 7.14 -11.67
CA GLY A 59 -6.69 8.36 -10.93
C GLY A 59 -5.54 9.00 -10.13
N THR A 60 -4.32 8.45 -10.19
CA THR A 60 -3.14 9.17 -9.72
C THR A 60 -2.65 10.16 -10.77
N ASN A 61 -2.41 11.40 -10.34
CA ASN A 61 -1.90 12.46 -11.21
C ASN A 61 -0.38 12.57 -11.08
N VAL A 62 0.28 12.91 -12.18
CA VAL A 62 1.69 13.32 -12.15
C VAL A 62 1.81 14.55 -11.27
N GLN A 63 2.72 14.53 -10.31
CA GLN A 63 2.98 15.66 -9.43
C GLN A 63 4.06 16.56 -10.02
N ASN A 64 3.98 17.85 -9.71
CA ASN A 64 4.99 18.82 -10.13
C ASN A 64 6.36 18.47 -9.52
N SER A 65 7.39 18.37 -10.35
CA SER A 65 8.75 18.05 -9.91
C SER A 65 9.30 19.05 -8.87
N ALA A 66 8.97 20.33 -9.01
CA ALA A 66 9.35 21.35 -8.04
C ALA A 66 8.69 21.13 -6.65
N THR A 67 7.50 20.51 -6.60
CA THR A 67 6.88 20.11 -5.32
C THR A 67 7.61 18.93 -4.70
N LEU A 68 8.01 17.97 -5.53
CA LEU A 68 8.73 16.78 -5.06
C LEU A 68 10.13 17.14 -4.55
N ASP A 69 10.82 18.06 -5.22
CA ASP A 69 12.17 18.54 -4.86
C ASP A 69 12.20 19.19 -3.47
N ARG A 70 11.11 19.83 -3.06
CA ARG A 70 10.98 20.45 -1.73
C ARG A 70 10.90 19.45 -0.57
N PHE A 71 10.64 18.18 -0.85
CA PHE A 71 10.78 17.12 0.14
C PHE A 71 12.23 16.66 0.19
N GLY A 72 13.02 17.19 1.11
CA GLY A 72 14.45 16.93 1.23
C GLY A 72 14.84 15.47 1.54
N THR A 73 13.84 14.61 1.86
CA THR A 73 14.06 13.19 2.14
C THR A 73 12.96 12.35 1.52
N ALA A 74 13.34 11.35 0.73
CA ALA A 74 12.45 10.35 0.20
C ALA A 74 12.85 8.95 0.71
N VAL A 75 11.89 8.20 1.23
CA VAL A 75 12.10 6.83 1.72
C VAL A 75 11.26 5.88 0.89
N TYR A 76 11.90 4.92 0.27
CA TYR A 76 11.21 3.83 -0.40
C TYR A 76 10.81 2.76 0.61
N VAL A 77 9.51 2.45 0.67
CA VAL A 77 8.97 1.44 1.57
C VAL A 77 8.51 0.24 0.75
N ASP A 78 9.21 -0.88 0.86
CA ASP A 78 8.82 -2.16 0.27
C ASP A 78 8.10 -3.05 1.31
N TYR A 79 7.73 -4.26 0.93
CA TYR A 79 7.15 -5.24 1.83
C TYR A 79 8.09 -5.57 2.98
N LEU A 80 7.50 -5.93 4.11
CA LEU A 80 8.27 -6.41 5.26
C LEU A 80 9.01 -7.70 4.92
N ARG A 81 10.11 -7.94 5.60
CA ARG A 81 10.81 -9.22 5.55
C ARG A 81 9.86 -10.33 6.01
N PRO A 82 9.92 -11.53 5.40
CA PRO A 82 9.01 -12.64 5.71
C PRO A 82 8.91 -12.97 7.20
N ASP A 83 10.05 -12.99 7.90
CA ASP A 83 10.12 -13.28 9.33
C ASP A 83 9.39 -12.24 10.20
N ILE A 84 9.43 -10.98 9.79
CA ILE A 84 8.72 -9.89 10.48
C ILE A 84 7.22 -9.98 10.18
N GLU A 85 6.84 -10.25 8.92
CA GLU A 85 5.45 -10.36 8.50
C GLU A 85 4.76 -11.56 9.19
N GLU A 86 5.46 -12.72 9.30
CA GLU A 86 5.00 -13.88 10.07
C GLU A 86 4.74 -13.52 11.55
N LYS A 87 5.69 -12.86 12.21
CA LYS A 87 5.54 -12.40 13.61
C LYS A 87 4.37 -11.44 13.77
N MET A 88 4.20 -10.49 12.85
CA MET A 88 3.11 -9.54 12.86
C MET A 88 1.74 -10.24 12.77
N ILE A 89 1.61 -11.23 11.89
CA ILE A 89 0.38 -12.03 11.75
C ILE A 89 0.13 -12.84 13.03
N LYS A 90 1.14 -13.55 13.54
CA LYS A 90 1.02 -14.39 14.75
C LYS A 90 0.69 -13.60 16.01
N ASN A 91 1.20 -12.38 16.15
CA ASN A 91 0.86 -11.51 17.27
C ASN A 91 -0.63 -11.14 17.29
N LYS A 92 -1.25 -11.04 16.12
CA LYS A 92 -2.66 -10.67 15.97
C LYS A 92 -3.60 -11.88 15.95
N PHE A 93 -3.19 -12.99 15.34
CA PHE A 93 -3.98 -14.21 15.15
C PHE A 93 -3.26 -15.39 15.82
N LYS A 94 -3.36 -15.48 17.14
CA LYS A 94 -2.60 -16.43 17.96
C LYS A 94 -2.97 -17.89 17.70
N ASP A 95 -4.23 -18.13 17.36
CA ASP A 95 -4.80 -19.48 17.20
C ASP A 95 -4.51 -20.10 15.82
N ILE A 96 -4.14 -19.28 14.83
CA ILE A 96 -3.76 -19.81 13.51
C ILE A 96 -2.42 -20.57 13.61
N ASN A 97 -2.37 -21.76 13.05
CA ASN A 97 -1.18 -22.59 13.05
C ASN A 97 0.03 -21.85 12.44
N THR A 98 1.17 -21.90 13.14
CA THR A 98 2.40 -21.21 12.73
C THR A 98 2.91 -21.64 11.35
N LYS A 99 2.80 -22.95 11.02
CA LYS A 99 3.16 -23.47 9.70
C LYS A 99 2.27 -22.85 8.61
N ALA A 100 0.96 -22.77 8.86
CA ALA A 100 0.01 -22.16 7.92
C ALA A 100 0.33 -20.67 7.67
N VAL A 101 0.71 -19.92 8.70
CA VAL A 101 1.13 -18.52 8.56
C VAL A 101 2.40 -18.39 7.72
N LYS A 102 3.40 -19.25 7.97
CA LYS A 102 4.65 -19.28 7.20
C LYS A 102 4.40 -19.59 5.71
N GLU A 103 3.56 -20.55 5.44
CA GLU A 103 3.17 -20.92 4.08
C GLU A 103 2.38 -19.80 3.40
N LEU A 104 1.51 -19.09 4.14
CA LEU A 104 0.76 -17.94 3.63
C LEU A 104 1.69 -16.77 3.24
N VAL A 105 2.67 -16.45 4.06
CA VAL A 105 3.68 -15.42 3.75
C VAL A 105 4.53 -15.84 2.55
N LYS A 106 4.90 -17.13 2.45
CA LYS A 106 5.60 -17.66 1.28
C LYS A 106 4.78 -17.50 0.00
N LEU A 107 3.49 -17.86 0.03
CA LEU A 107 2.56 -17.69 -1.09
C LEU A 107 2.47 -16.22 -1.49
N ALA A 108 2.32 -15.31 -0.52
CA ALA A 108 2.27 -13.88 -0.77
C ALA A 108 3.52 -13.38 -1.50
N ASN A 109 4.70 -13.83 -1.10
CA ASN A 109 5.95 -13.43 -1.75
C ASN A 109 6.08 -13.96 -3.18
N LEU A 110 5.61 -15.18 -3.47
CA LEU A 110 5.54 -15.70 -4.84
C LEU A 110 4.61 -14.86 -5.71
N ILE A 111 3.44 -14.50 -5.19
CA ILE A 111 2.48 -13.63 -5.89
C ILE A 111 3.07 -12.23 -6.12
N ARG A 112 3.74 -11.65 -5.12
CA ARG A 112 4.41 -10.34 -5.24
C ARG A 112 5.50 -10.35 -6.31
N THR A 113 6.26 -11.44 -6.39
CA THR A 113 7.26 -11.64 -7.46
C THR A 113 6.60 -11.71 -8.83
N GLY A 114 5.51 -12.48 -8.94
CA GLY A 114 4.72 -12.54 -10.18
C GLY A 114 4.08 -11.20 -10.55
N TYR A 115 3.63 -10.42 -9.57
CA TYR A 115 3.12 -9.06 -9.81
C TYR A 115 4.22 -8.12 -10.35
N LYS A 116 5.41 -8.13 -9.75
CA LYS A 116 6.57 -7.37 -10.25
C LYS A 116 6.97 -7.80 -11.68
N ALA A 117 6.71 -9.05 -12.06
CA ALA A 117 6.93 -9.59 -13.41
C ALA A 117 5.69 -9.45 -14.34
N SER A 118 4.70 -8.65 -13.96
CA SER A 118 3.45 -8.41 -14.72
C SER A 118 2.62 -9.68 -15.01
N GLN A 119 2.82 -10.77 -14.25
CA GLN A 119 2.02 -11.99 -14.35
C GLN A 119 0.65 -11.84 -13.67
N PHE A 120 0.53 -10.95 -12.69
CA PHE A 120 -0.69 -10.67 -11.97
C PHE A 120 -1.02 -9.18 -12.04
N SER A 121 -2.30 -8.86 -12.19
CA SER A 121 -2.82 -7.49 -12.12
C SER A 121 -2.95 -6.96 -10.70
N LEU A 122 -2.94 -7.84 -9.69
CA LEU A 122 -3.07 -7.51 -8.29
C LEU A 122 -1.93 -8.13 -7.48
N THR A 123 -1.37 -7.35 -6.56
CA THR A 123 -0.39 -7.83 -5.59
C THR A 123 -1.05 -8.34 -4.32
N MET A 124 -0.34 -9.16 -3.55
CA MET A 124 -0.81 -9.65 -2.25
C MET A 124 -0.23 -8.80 -1.11
N SER A 125 -0.95 -7.74 -0.74
CA SER A 125 -0.53 -6.81 0.30
C SER A 125 -0.65 -7.43 1.71
N PRO A 126 0.00 -6.84 2.74
CA PRO A 126 -0.21 -7.24 4.14
C PRO A 126 -1.69 -7.19 4.55
N ARG A 127 -2.47 -6.23 4.00
CA ARG A 127 -3.91 -6.16 4.22
C ARG A 127 -4.65 -7.41 3.73
N ALA A 128 -4.24 -7.97 2.59
CA ALA A 128 -4.82 -9.20 2.07
C ALA A 128 -4.50 -10.38 3.01
N LEU A 129 -3.26 -10.49 3.51
CA LEU A 129 -2.87 -11.51 4.50
C LEU A 129 -3.73 -11.42 5.76
N PHE A 130 -3.89 -10.23 6.34
CA PHE A 130 -4.76 -10.04 7.50
C PHE A 130 -6.23 -10.38 7.21
N SER A 131 -6.72 -10.10 6.00
CA SER A 131 -8.10 -10.42 5.61
C SER A 131 -8.32 -11.93 5.46
N ILE A 132 -7.33 -12.66 4.94
CA ILE A 132 -7.34 -14.14 4.91
C ILE A 132 -7.36 -14.68 6.34
N CYS A 133 -6.44 -14.22 7.20
CA CYS A 133 -6.37 -14.68 8.57
C CYS A 133 -7.64 -14.42 9.36
N ARG A 134 -8.31 -13.27 9.19
CA ARG A 134 -9.61 -13.01 9.81
C ARG A 134 -10.69 -14.01 9.40
N LYS A 135 -10.69 -14.44 8.14
CA LYS A 135 -11.66 -15.42 7.65
C LYS A 135 -11.37 -16.82 8.18
N VAL A 136 -10.09 -17.17 8.30
CA VAL A 136 -9.67 -18.43 8.94
C VAL A 136 -10.06 -18.44 10.42
N ASP A 137 -9.83 -17.35 11.13
CA ASP A 137 -10.21 -17.15 12.52
C ASP A 137 -11.74 -17.24 12.73
N ALA A 138 -12.52 -16.80 11.72
CA ALA A 138 -13.98 -16.94 11.67
C ALA A 138 -14.47 -18.33 11.22
N GLY A 139 -13.59 -19.33 11.06
CA GLY A 139 -13.94 -20.71 10.74
C GLY A 139 -13.94 -21.08 9.24
N CYS A 140 -13.56 -20.17 8.33
CA CYS A 140 -13.37 -20.52 6.93
C CYS A 140 -12.10 -21.36 6.74
N SER A 141 -12.08 -22.29 5.76
CA SER A 141 -10.83 -22.92 5.37
C SER A 141 -9.86 -21.90 4.76
N LEU A 142 -8.57 -22.20 4.84
CA LEU A 142 -7.54 -21.32 4.27
C LEU A 142 -7.72 -21.15 2.75
N LYS A 143 -8.06 -22.22 2.05
CA LYS A 143 -8.32 -22.18 0.60
C LYS A 143 -9.53 -21.31 0.25
N GLN A 144 -10.63 -21.45 0.98
CA GLN A 144 -11.79 -20.59 0.82
C GLN A 144 -11.46 -19.13 1.10
N SER A 145 -10.71 -18.87 2.17
CA SER A 145 -10.28 -17.51 2.55
C SER A 145 -9.40 -16.89 1.47
N PHE A 146 -8.45 -17.65 0.92
CA PHE A 146 -7.62 -17.20 -0.20
C PHE A 146 -8.45 -16.92 -1.47
N ALA A 147 -9.39 -17.79 -1.80
CA ALA A 147 -10.27 -17.60 -2.94
C ALA A 147 -11.10 -16.31 -2.80
N LEU A 148 -11.73 -16.11 -1.64
CA LEU A 148 -12.58 -14.94 -1.35
C LEU A 148 -11.80 -13.63 -1.31
N VAL A 149 -10.56 -13.62 -0.85
CA VAL A 149 -9.76 -12.40 -0.69
C VAL A 149 -8.97 -12.07 -1.94
N TYR A 150 -8.51 -13.06 -2.68
CA TYR A 150 -7.57 -12.87 -3.77
C TYR A 150 -8.03 -13.46 -5.11
N LEU A 151 -8.27 -14.78 -5.21
CA LEU A 151 -8.54 -15.44 -6.48
C LEU A 151 -9.74 -14.85 -7.24
N ASN A 152 -10.83 -14.53 -6.53
CA ASN A 152 -12.06 -14.02 -7.14
C ASN A 152 -11.94 -12.60 -7.73
N LYS A 153 -10.80 -11.95 -7.54
CA LYS A 153 -10.49 -10.64 -8.11
C LYS A 153 -9.63 -10.72 -9.38
N LEU A 154 -9.18 -11.92 -9.73
CA LEU A 154 -8.32 -12.17 -10.89
C LEU A 154 -9.15 -12.63 -12.08
N ASN A 155 -8.62 -12.39 -13.28
CA ASN A 155 -9.13 -13.04 -14.49
C ASN A 155 -8.83 -14.55 -14.47
N ASP A 156 -9.46 -15.31 -15.37
CA ASP A 156 -9.40 -16.77 -15.37
C ASP A 156 -7.99 -17.34 -15.53
N THR A 157 -7.15 -16.70 -16.36
CA THR A 157 -5.76 -17.11 -16.57
C THR A 157 -4.93 -16.92 -15.30
N GLN A 158 -4.99 -15.72 -14.73
CA GLN A 158 -4.27 -15.40 -13.49
C GLN A 158 -4.75 -16.22 -12.30
N ARG A 159 -6.07 -16.49 -12.24
CA ARG A 159 -6.68 -17.32 -11.21
C ARG A 159 -6.09 -18.74 -11.21
N LYS A 160 -5.97 -19.37 -12.38
CA LYS A 160 -5.37 -20.70 -12.53
C LYS A 160 -3.93 -20.72 -12.01
N VAL A 161 -3.11 -19.76 -12.46
CA VAL A 161 -1.72 -19.65 -12.02
C VAL A 161 -1.62 -19.44 -10.50
N ALA A 162 -2.46 -18.59 -9.92
CA ALA A 162 -2.45 -18.35 -8.49
C ALA A 162 -2.92 -19.57 -7.67
N ASP A 163 -3.89 -20.35 -8.17
CA ASP A 163 -4.34 -21.60 -7.53
C ASP A 163 -3.25 -22.71 -7.64
N GLU A 164 -2.50 -22.75 -8.73
CA GLU A 164 -1.32 -23.60 -8.85
C GLU A 164 -0.22 -23.24 -7.84
N LEU A 165 0.04 -21.96 -7.65
CA LEU A 165 0.98 -21.48 -6.61
C LEU A 165 0.51 -21.87 -5.21
N TYR A 166 -0.80 -21.73 -4.92
CA TYR A 166 -1.38 -22.21 -3.67
C TYR A 166 -1.12 -23.72 -3.48
N THR A 167 -1.45 -24.52 -4.49
CA THR A 167 -1.25 -25.97 -4.46
C THR A 167 0.23 -26.36 -4.30
N LYS A 168 1.15 -25.60 -4.91
CA LYS A 168 2.60 -25.80 -4.75
C LYS A 168 3.08 -25.53 -3.33
N VAL A 169 2.48 -24.56 -2.65
CA VAL A 169 2.90 -24.17 -1.29
C VAL A 169 2.28 -25.08 -0.24
N TYR A 170 0.99 -25.40 -0.36
CA TYR A 170 0.22 -26.12 0.66
C TYR A 170 0.06 -27.63 0.36
N GLY A 171 0.29 -28.07 -0.88
CA GLY A 171 0.00 -29.42 -1.34
C GLY A 171 -1.42 -29.58 -1.88
N LYS A 172 -1.70 -30.72 -2.54
CA LYS A 172 -2.98 -30.99 -3.22
C LYS A 172 -4.16 -31.19 -2.26
N ASN A 173 -3.91 -31.46 -0.98
CA ASN A 173 -4.92 -31.84 0.03
C ASN A 173 -5.12 -30.74 1.10
N ALA A 174 -4.73 -29.49 0.84
CA ALA A 174 -4.87 -28.41 1.80
C ALA A 174 -6.04 -27.45 1.44
#